data_fa7a3af110b287ba73c2c77bb6483e95
#
_entry.id   fa7a3af110b287ba73c2c77bb6483e95
#
_cell.length_a   1.000
_cell.length_b   1.000
_cell.length_c   1.000
_cell.angle_alpha   90.00
_cell.angle_beta   90.00
_cell.angle_gamma   90.00
#
_symmetry.space_group_name_H-M   'P 1'
#
loop_
_entity.id
_entity.type
_entity.pdbx_description
1 polymer ?
#
loop_
_entity_poly.entity_id
_entity_poly.type
_entity_poly.pdbx_seq_one_letter_code
_entity_poly.pdbx_strand_id
1 'polypeptide(L)'
;IAHVHIGGMGWNGFLTFGMLYWLFPRLFRTKLFSEKLANAHFWIATLGMLLYSVPLYWAAFTQTLMWKEFTTDGLLAYPNFLETVTQILPMYVTRVWGGTLFLTGALMMAYNLFKTMTAGSMIANEEASAPALVVLQKAKMKEESGHRWLERKPIRFTVWVLIAVFVGGAVEIIPIIAVKSNIPTIESVKPYTPLELEGRDIYVREGCYTCHSQMVRPFRSETERYGEYSKEGEFVYDHPFQWGSKRTGPDLARAGVRGGPMFKSVSWHYNHFMDPESMSPGTIMPKYLWFAKQTLDVSDLERKIEVMQILGVPYPEGYASIALKDLIKQAEGISAELKEAGIDLAADKEMIAVIAYLHKLGKDISSAEVTQNIDK
;
A
#
# COMPACT_ATOMS: atom_id res chain seq x y z
N ILE A 1 -8.12 -5.62 4.19
CA ILE A 1 -8.86 -4.97 3.06
C ILE A 1 -10.32 -4.84 3.42
N ALA A 2 -11.03 -5.94 3.76
CA ALA A 2 -12.46 -5.93 4.07
C ALA A 2 -12.83 -4.90 5.16
N HIS A 3 -12.10 -4.88 6.28
CA HIS A 3 -12.31 -3.95 7.38
C HIS A 3 -12.23 -2.48 6.94
N VAL A 4 -11.20 -2.13 6.15
CA VAL A 4 -11.02 -0.75 5.66
C VAL A 4 -12.15 -0.34 4.70
N HIS A 5 -12.60 -1.24 3.83
CA HIS A 5 -13.70 -0.93 2.90
C HIS A 5 -15.05 -0.82 3.60
N ILE A 6 -15.31 -1.61 4.64
CA ILE A 6 -16.50 -1.42 5.49
C ILE A 6 -16.44 -0.06 6.20
N GLY A 7 -15.28 0.32 6.73
CA GLY A 7 -15.08 1.63 7.33
C GLY A 7 -15.25 2.78 6.34
N GLY A 8 -14.59 2.70 5.18
CA GLY A 8 -14.62 3.75 4.16
C GLY A 8 -15.95 3.86 3.43
N MET A 9 -16.40 2.78 2.78
CA MET A 9 -17.62 2.80 1.97
C MET A 9 -18.88 2.54 2.82
N GLY A 10 -18.81 1.59 3.77
CA GLY A 10 -19.94 1.28 4.64
C GLY A 10 -20.22 2.39 5.63
N TRP A 11 -19.28 2.69 6.52
CA TRP A 11 -19.50 3.70 7.57
C TRP A 11 -19.52 5.12 6.99
N ASN A 12 -18.37 5.62 6.51
CA ASN A 12 -18.28 7.01 6.03
C ASN A 12 -19.11 7.25 4.77
N GLY A 13 -19.17 6.29 3.85
CA GLY A 13 -19.94 6.39 2.62
C GLY A 13 -21.41 6.57 2.87
N PHE A 14 -22.06 5.69 3.66
CA PHE A 14 -23.49 5.79 3.93
C PHE A 14 -23.86 7.01 4.78
N LEU A 15 -23.00 7.42 5.73
CA LEU A 15 -23.20 8.67 6.47
C LEU A 15 -23.17 9.87 5.51
N THR A 16 -22.19 9.91 4.62
CA THR A 16 -22.08 10.97 3.60
C THR A 16 -23.29 10.99 2.68
N PHE A 17 -23.74 9.83 2.21
CA PHE A 17 -24.93 9.72 1.36
C PHE A 17 -26.19 10.22 2.07
N GLY A 18 -26.38 9.85 3.33
CA GLY A 18 -27.48 10.34 4.16
C GLY A 18 -27.43 11.84 4.36
N MET A 19 -26.24 12.38 4.66
CA MET A 19 -26.03 13.84 4.79
C MET A 19 -26.35 14.60 3.50
N LEU A 20 -25.95 14.08 2.34
CA LEU A 20 -26.20 14.71 1.05
C LEU A 20 -27.70 14.72 0.72
N TYR A 21 -28.43 13.64 0.96
CA TYR A 21 -29.88 13.58 0.79
C TYR A 21 -30.61 14.54 1.73
N TRP A 22 -30.08 14.77 2.93
CA TRP A 22 -30.63 15.74 3.87
C TRP A 22 -30.30 17.18 3.49
N LEU A 23 -29.07 17.44 3.04
CA LEU A 23 -28.54 18.78 2.79
C LEU A 23 -29.04 19.38 1.47
N PHE A 24 -29.00 18.62 0.35
CA PHE A 24 -29.30 19.19 -0.97
C PHE A 24 -30.69 19.78 -1.11
N PRO A 25 -31.79 19.12 -0.67
CA PRO A 25 -33.11 19.73 -0.74
C PRO A 25 -33.21 21.06 0.03
N ARG A 26 -32.50 21.16 1.16
CA ARG A 26 -32.47 22.37 1.98
C ARG A 26 -31.64 23.48 1.35
N LEU A 27 -30.47 23.15 0.87
CA LEU A 27 -29.53 24.09 0.24
C LEU A 27 -30.15 24.72 -1.03
N PHE A 28 -30.84 23.92 -1.83
CA PHE A 28 -31.46 24.33 -3.07
C PHE A 28 -32.95 24.67 -2.92
N ARG A 29 -33.49 24.70 -1.70
CA ARG A 29 -34.88 25.09 -1.37
C ARG A 29 -35.92 24.33 -2.21
N THR A 30 -35.72 23.06 -2.40
CA THR A 30 -36.60 22.21 -3.20
C THR A 30 -36.85 20.88 -2.49
N LYS A 31 -37.75 20.09 -3.04
CA LYS A 31 -37.93 18.70 -2.61
C LYS A 31 -36.95 17.81 -3.34
N LEU A 32 -36.60 16.70 -2.72
CA LEU A 32 -35.81 15.67 -3.39
C LEU A 32 -36.49 15.22 -4.68
N PHE A 33 -35.76 15.15 -5.78
CA PHE A 33 -36.34 14.83 -7.10
C PHE A 33 -37.11 13.50 -7.07
N SER A 34 -36.54 12.46 -6.43
CA SER A 34 -37.21 11.17 -6.33
C SER A 34 -36.82 10.41 -5.05
N GLU A 35 -37.80 10.25 -4.14
CA GLU A 35 -37.63 9.39 -2.96
C GLU A 35 -37.51 7.90 -3.33
N LYS A 36 -38.21 7.48 -4.40
CA LYS A 36 -38.10 6.09 -4.90
C LYS A 36 -36.70 5.78 -5.35
N LEU A 37 -36.04 6.72 -6.03
CA LEU A 37 -34.67 6.56 -6.48
C LEU A 37 -33.68 6.57 -5.31
N ALA A 38 -33.91 7.38 -4.28
CA ALA A 38 -33.10 7.37 -3.07
C ALA A 38 -33.23 6.04 -2.32
N ASN A 39 -34.43 5.52 -2.22
CA ASN A 39 -34.67 4.21 -1.59
C ASN A 39 -34.04 3.05 -2.39
N ALA A 40 -34.17 3.09 -3.72
CA ALA A 40 -33.49 2.10 -4.60
C ALA A 40 -31.97 2.18 -4.46
N HIS A 41 -31.38 3.39 -4.44
CA HIS A 41 -29.94 3.57 -4.16
C HIS A 41 -29.55 2.91 -2.84
N PHE A 42 -30.28 3.20 -1.75
CA PHE A 42 -29.95 2.64 -0.43
C PHE A 42 -29.88 1.12 -0.46
N TRP A 43 -30.87 0.45 -1.03
CA TRP A 43 -30.90 -1.01 -1.04
C TRP A 43 -29.88 -1.62 -2.00
N ILE A 44 -29.69 -1.04 -3.18
CA ILE A 44 -28.68 -1.51 -4.16
C ILE A 44 -27.27 -1.33 -3.59
N ALA A 45 -26.97 -0.16 -2.99
CA ALA A 45 -25.68 0.10 -2.38
C ALA A 45 -25.44 -0.81 -1.15
N THR A 46 -26.48 -1.05 -0.33
CA THR A 46 -26.41 -1.97 0.82
C THR A 46 -26.10 -3.41 0.38
N LEU A 47 -26.84 -3.91 -0.61
CA LEU A 47 -26.56 -5.23 -1.18
C LEU A 47 -25.18 -5.29 -1.80
N GLY A 48 -24.80 -4.24 -2.53
CA GLY A 48 -23.46 -4.10 -3.11
C GLY A 48 -22.37 -4.16 -2.04
N MET A 49 -22.55 -3.45 -0.92
CA MET A 49 -21.61 -3.46 0.21
C MET A 49 -21.49 -4.83 0.87
N LEU A 50 -22.60 -5.56 1.04
CA LEU A 50 -22.59 -6.92 1.58
C LEU A 50 -21.85 -7.88 0.65
N LEU A 51 -22.19 -7.88 -0.65
CA LEU A 51 -21.52 -8.71 -1.66
C LEU A 51 -20.04 -8.33 -1.89
N TYR A 52 -19.65 -7.14 -1.50
CA TYR A 52 -18.26 -6.71 -1.51
C TYR A 52 -17.50 -7.21 -0.28
N SER A 53 -18.05 -7.02 0.91
CA SER A 53 -17.33 -7.20 2.18
C SER A 53 -17.32 -8.63 2.66
N VAL A 54 -18.46 -9.35 2.60
CA VAL A 54 -18.55 -10.74 3.09
C VAL A 54 -17.59 -11.67 2.36
N PRO A 55 -17.51 -11.67 1.02
CA PRO A 55 -16.55 -12.50 0.30
C PRO A 55 -15.09 -12.15 0.61
N LEU A 56 -14.79 -10.87 0.87
CA LEU A 56 -13.44 -10.47 1.26
C LEU A 56 -13.02 -11.02 2.62
N TYR A 57 -13.93 -11.05 3.60
CA TYR A 57 -13.66 -11.71 4.89
C TYR A 57 -13.45 -13.20 4.70
N TRP A 58 -14.31 -13.84 3.90
CA TRP A 58 -14.18 -15.26 3.62
C TRP A 58 -12.84 -15.57 2.95
N ALA A 59 -12.47 -14.81 1.92
CA ALA A 59 -11.16 -14.95 1.28
C ALA A 59 -10.01 -14.80 2.29
N ALA A 60 -10.09 -13.83 3.20
CA ALA A 60 -9.06 -13.61 4.21
C ALA A 60 -8.93 -14.77 5.19
N PHE A 61 -10.05 -15.34 5.64
CA PHE A 61 -10.04 -16.52 6.50
C PHE A 61 -9.47 -17.74 5.77
N THR A 62 -9.95 -18.03 4.57
CA THR A 62 -9.45 -19.15 3.75
C THR A 62 -7.94 -19.03 3.52
N GLN A 63 -7.48 -17.87 3.09
CA GLN A 63 -6.07 -17.61 2.85
C GLN A 63 -5.24 -17.80 4.13
N THR A 64 -5.69 -17.25 5.26
CA THR A 64 -4.94 -17.35 6.52
C THR A 64 -4.87 -18.78 7.04
N LEU A 65 -5.94 -19.56 6.93
CA LEU A 65 -5.98 -20.97 7.36
C LEU A 65 -5.04 -21.81 6.50
N MET A 66 -5.14 -21.71 5.17
CA MET A 66 -4.28 -22.46 4.24
C MET A 66 -2.80 -22.13 4.43
N TRP A 67 -2.46 -20.86 4.71
CA TRP A 67 -1.05 -20.49 4.91
C TRP A 67 -0.43 -21.05 6.18
N LYS A 68 -1.24 -21.32 7.20
CA LYS A 68 -0.78 -21.81 8.52
C LYS A 68 -0.91 -23.32 8.69
N GLU A 69 -1.48 -24.00 7.72
CA GLU A 69 -1.73 -25.44 7.83
C GLU A 69 -0.44 -26.24 7.57
N PHE A 70 -0.22 -27.21 8.45
CA PHE A 70 0.90 -28.14 8.36
C PHE A 70 0.37 -29.56 8.25
N THR A 71 1.10 -30.40 7.52
CA THR A 71 0.87 -31.84 7.49
C THR A 71 1.24 -32.50 8.82
N THR A 72 0.87 -33.76 9.02
CA THR A 72 1.28 -34.55 10.20
C THR A 72 2.78 -34.66 10.35
N ASP A 73 3.54 -34.59 9.24
CA ASP A 73 4.99 -34.63 9.20
C ASP A 73 5.63 -33.26 9.45
N GLY A 74 4.82 -32.23 9.72
CA GLY A 74 5.27 -30.88 10.04
C GLY A 74 5.71 -30.04 8.85
N LEU A 75 5.40 -30.44 7.62
CA LEU A 75 5.64 -29.66 6.40
C LEU A 75 4.43 -28.74 6.11
N LEU A 76 4.64 -27.67 5.34
CA LEU A 76 3.53 -26.84 4.87
C LEU A 76 2.55 -27.68 4.04
N ALA A 77 1.25 -27.68 4.41
CA ALA A 77 0.21 -28.40 3.66
C ALA A 77 -0.01 -27.80 2.26
N TYR A 78 0.14 -26.48 2.12
CA TYR A 78 0.00 -25.74 0.87
C TYR A 78 1.26 -24.93 0.60
N PRO A 79 2.36 -25.57 0.12
CA PRO A 79 3.62 -24.89 -0.15
C PRO A 79 3.54 -23.95 -1.36
N ASN A 80 2.73 -24.30 -2.37
CA ASN A 80 2.53 -23.46 -3.54
C ASN A 80 1.55 -22.31 -3.23
N PHE A 81 2.02 -21.07 -3.36
CA PHE A 81 1.22 -19.88 -3.11
C PHE A 81 -0.04 -19.79 -3.99
N LEU A 82 0.03 -20.27 -5.24
CA LEU A 82 -1.09 -20.23 -6.19
C LEU A 82 -2.28 -21.08 -5.77
N GLU A 83 -2.09 -22.16 -5.02
CA GLU A 83 -3.19 -22.98 -4.52
C GLU A 83 -4.18 -22.14 -3.70
N THR A 84 -3.66 -21.25 -2.87
CA THR A 84 -4.50 -20.32 -2.10
C THR A 84 -5.18 -19.29 -3.01
N VAL A 85 -4.48 -18.76 -3.99
CA VAL A 85 -5.03 -17.76 -4.92
C VAL A 85 -6.21 -18.34 -5.71
N THR A 86 -6.07 -19.55 -6.23
CA THR A 86 -7.13 -20.21 -6.99
C THR A 86 -8.36 -20.50 -6.15
N GLN A 87 -8.19 -20.85 -4.86
CA GLN A 87 -9.30 -21.10 -3.93
C GLN A 87 -10.10 -19.83 -3.61
N ILE A 88 -9.47 -18.67 -3.55
CA ILE A 88 -10.15 -17.42 -3.18
C ILE A 88 -10.66 -16.63 -4.40
N LEU A 89 -10.35 -17.05 -5.62
CA LEU A 89 -10.77 -16.38 -6.85
C LEU A 89 -12.28 -16.18 -6.96
N PRO A 90 -13.16 -17.18 -6.64
CA PRO A 90 -14.62 -16.98 -6.66
C PRO A 90 -15.09 -15.85 -5.74
N MET A 91 -14.45 -15.66 -4.59
CA MET A 91 -14.75 -14.56 -3.67
C MET A 91 -14.38 -13.21 -4.28
N TYR A 92 -13.29 -13.14 -5.04
CA TYR A 92 -12.90 -11.93 -5.75
C TYR A 92 -13.85 -11.59 -6.90
N VAL A 93 -14.37 -12.59 -7.61
CA VAL A 93 -15.41 -12.39 -8.63
C VAL A 93 -16.69 -11.84 -8.00
N THR A 94 -17.15 -12.43 -6.88
CA THR A 94 -18.32 -11.94 -6.16
C THR A 94 -18.14 -10.50 -5.69
N ARG A 95 -16.93 -10.13 -5.24
CA ARG A 95 -16.58 -8.76 -4.88
C ARG A 95 -16.75 -7.77 -6.05
N VAL A 96 -16.41 -8.17 -7.28
CA VAL A 96 -16.59 -7.31 -8.47
C VAL A 96 -18.06 -6.98 -8.66
N TRP A 97 -18.96 -7.95 -8.54
CA TRP A 97 -20.41 -7.72 -8.61
C TRP A 97 -20.89 -6.79 -7.48
N GLY A 98 -20.38 -6.99 -6.26
CA GLY A 98 -20.68 -6.12 -5.13
C GLY A 98 -20.27 -4.66 -5.39
N GLY A 99 -19.05 -4.46 -5.88
CA GLY A 99 -18.53 -3.14 -6.24
C GLY A 99 -19.32 -2.48 -7.37
N THR A 100 -19.72 -3.24 -8.38
CA THR A 100 -20.55 -2.74 -9.50
C THR A 100 -21.92 -2.28 -9.01
N LEU A 101 -22.56 -3.03 -8.12
CA LEU A 101 -23.85 -2.63 -7.52
C LEU A 101 -23.69 -1.35 -6.68
N PHE A 102 -22.65 -1.28 -5.85
CA PHE A 102 -22.38 -0.09 -5.05
C PHE A 102 -22.16 1.15 -5.92
N LEU A 103 -21.36 1.03 -6.98
CA LEU A 103 -21.16 2.10 -7.95
C LEU A 103 -22.46 2.52 -8.66
N THR A 104 -23.27 1.54 -9.08
CA THR A 104 -24.57 1.80 -9.70
C THR A 104 -25.47 2.59 -8.76
N GLY A 105 -25.53 2.20 -7.48
CA GLY A 105 -26.25 2.94 -6.46
C GLY A 105 -25.74 4.38 -6.32
N ALA A 106 -24.43 4.58 -6.26
CA ALA A 106 -23.83 5.90 -6.18
C ALA A 106 -24.15 6.80 -7.39
N LEU A 107 -24.17 6.24 -8.60
CA LEU A 107 -24.58 6.96 -9.81
C LEU A 107 -26.06 7.32 -9.78
N MET A 108 -26.92 6.45 -9.28
CA MET A 108 -28.35 6.76 -9.07
C MET A 108 -28.53 7.92 -8.09
N MET A 109 -27.75 7.95 -7.00
CA MET A 109 -27.73 9.08 -6.05
C MET A 109 -27.26 10.35 -6.73
N ALA A 110 -26.15 10.32 -7.45
CA ALA A 110 -25.60 11.47 -8.15
C ALA A 110 -26.62 12.07 -9.11
N TYR A 111 -27.32 11.25 -9.88
CA TYR A 111 -28.41 11.70 -10.76
C TYR A 111 -29.56 12.32 -9.99
N ASN A 112 -30.01 11.70 -8.89
CA ASN A 112 -31.10 12.20 -8.06
C ASN A 112 -30.75 13.59 -7.46
N LEU A 113 -29.54 13.73 -6.94
CA LEU A 113 -29.07 15.00 -6.39
C LEU A 113 -28.86 16.07 -7.45
N PHE A 114 -28.33 15.70 -8.64
CA PHE A 114 -28.22 16.63 -9.77
C PHE A 114 -29.59 17.17 -10.19
N LYS A 115 -30.61 16.31 -10.33
CA LYS A 115 -31.98 16.71 -10.65
C LYS A 115 -32.60 17.56 -9.53
N THR A 116 -32.32 17.27 -8.28
CA THR A 116 -32.74 18.07 -7.13
C THR A 116 -32.12 19.46 -7.19
N MET A 117 -30.83 19.56 -7.45
CA MET A 117 -30.08 20.80 -7.58
C MET A 117 -30.64 21.68 -8.71
N THR A 118 -30.89 21.09 -9.89
CA THR A 118 -31.41 21.85 -11.07
C THR A 118 -32.84 22.25 -10.95
N ALA A 119 -33.65 21.66 -10.07
CA ALA A 119 -35.02 22.01 -9.80
C ALA A 119 -35.18 23.13 -8.75
N GLY A 120 -34.12 23.48 -8.06
CA GLY A 120 -34.10 24.51 -7.02
C GLY A 120 -33.18 25.69 -7.35
N SER A 121 -33.04 26.59 -6.41
CA SER A 121 -32.11 27.72 -6.50
C SER A 121 -31.38 27.92 -5.17
N MET A 122 -30.08 28.10 -5.23
CA MET A 122 -29.28 28.47 -4.07
C MET A 122 -29.17 30.01 -4.02
N ILE A 123 -29.52 30.60 -2.89
CA ILE A 123 -29.38 32.04 -2.67
C ILE A 123 -28.11 32.23 -1.83
N ALA A 124 -27.10 32.87 -2.44
CA ALA A 124 -25.93 33.28 -1.73
C ALA A 124 -26.25 34.44 -0.74
N ASN A 125 -25.61 34.40 0.43
CA ASN A 125 -25.76 35.43 1.46
C ASN A 125 -27.20 35.68 1.95
N GLU A 126 -27.99 34.62 2.06
CA GLU A 126 -29.29 34.68 2.67
C GLU A 126 -29.17 35.10 4.15
N GLU A 127 -29.98 36.11 4.55
CA GLU A 127 -30.08 36.46 5.96
C GLU A 127 -30.73 35.31 6.74
N ALA A 128 -29.95 34.70 7.63
CA ALA A 128 -30.46 33.68 8.53
C ALA A 128 -31.23 34.36 9.68
N SER A 129 -32.54 34.12 9.78
CA SER A 129 -33.27 34.46 11.00
C SER A 129 -32.89 33.51 12.12
N ALA A 130 -32.03 33.96 13.04
CA ALA A 130 -31.80 33.25 14.28
C ALA A 130 -32.93 33.57 15.28
N PRO A 131 -33.41 32.59 16.06
CA PRO A 131 -34.27 32.91 17.21
C PRO A 131 -33.58 33.96 18.08
N ALA A 132 -34.37 34.95 18.60
CA ALA A 132 -33.83 35.92 19.53
C ALA A 132 -33.02 35.18 20.63
N LEU A 133 -31.83 35.69 20.90
CA LEU A 133 -31.02 35.16 22.01
C LEU A 133 -31.88 35.20 23.27
N VAL A 134 -32.37 34.04 23.69
CA VAL A 134 -32.96 33.93 25.03
C VAL A 134 -31.80 34.24 25.97
N VAL A 135 -31.81 35.45 26.51
CA VAL A 135 -30.96 35.82 27.63
C VAL A 135 -31.39 34.89 28.77
N LEU A 136 -30.80 33.73 28.79
CA LEU A 136 -30.89 32.86 29.95
C LEU A 136 -30.44 33.74 31.12
N GLN A 137 -31.44 34.23 31.94
CA GLN A 137 -31.14 34.81 33.22
C GLN A 137 -30.03 33.91 33.81
N LYS A 138 -28.93 34.54 34.25
CA LYS A 138 -27.80 33.84 34.88
C LYS A 138 -28.33 32.98 36.02
N ALA A 139 -28.93 31.85 35.70
CA ALA A 139 -29.03 30.74 36.65
C ALA A 139 -27.60 30.57 37.10
N LYS A 140 -27.37 30.66 38.42
CA LYS A 140 -26.05 30.39 39.03
C LYS A 140 -25.56 29.10 38.41
N MET A 141 -24.81 29.21 37.32
CA MET A 141 -24.25 28.07 36.66
C MET A 141 -23.29 27.47 37.70
N LYS A 142 -23.65 26.27 38.18
CA LYS A 142 -22.73 25.45 38.94
C LYS A 142 -21.40 25.54 38.25
N GLU A 143 -20.33 25.94 38.99
CA GLU A 143 -18.99 26.01 38.39
C GLU A 143 -18.69 24.68 37.75
N GLU A 144 -18.73 24.64 36.42
CA GLU A 144 -18.38 23.45 35.69
C GLU A 144 -16.89 23.25 35.83
N SER A 145 -16.50 22.11 36.36
CA SER A 145 -15.11 21.71 36.54
C SER A 145 -14.67 20.75 35.43
N GLY A 146 -13.36 20.62 35.27
CA GLY A 146 -12.77 19.65 34.34
C GLY A 146 -12.89 20.02 32.87
N HIS A 147 -13.14 19.00 32.02
CA HIS A 147 -13.11 19.16 30.56
C HIS A 147 -14.15 20.15 30.03
N ARG A 148 -15.36 20.21 30.60
CA ARG A 148 -16.40 21.17 30.17
C ARG A 148 -15.99 22.62 30.39
N TRP A 149 -15.27 22.93 31.46
CA TRP A 149 -14.70 24.25 31.66
C TRP A 149 -13.66 24.61 30.60
N LEU A 150 -12.84 23.61 30.18
CA LEU A 150 -11.82 23.79 29.15
C LEU A 150 -12.41 23.94 27.77
N GLU A 151 -13.41 23.12 27.41
CA GLU A 151 -14.10 23.16 26.12
C GLU A 151 -14.77 24.50 25.84
N ARG A 152 -15.28 25.18 26.88
CA ARG A 152 -15.86 26.52 26.75
C ARG A 152 -14.83 27.63 26.50
N LYS A 153 -13.55 27.33 26.53
CA LYS A 153 -12.46 28.28 26.29
C LYS A 153 -11.63 27.85 25.09
N PRO A 154 -12.14 28.06 23.87
CA PRO A 154 -11.57 27.46 22.65
C PRO A 154 -10.07 27.76 22.50
N ILE A 155 -9.63 28.98 22.79
CA ILE A 155 -8.21 29.33 22.68
C ILE A 155 -7.37 28.51 23.68
N ARG A 156 -7.79 28.43 24.96
CA ARG A 156 -7.06 27.64 25.97
C ARG A 156 -7.09 26.14 25.62
N PHE A 157 -8.23 25.64 25.17
CA PHE A 157 -8.36 24.25 24.72
C PHE A 157 -7.39 23.94 23.58
N THR A 158 -7.36 24.79 22.56
CA THR A 158 -6.44 24.63 21.42
C THR A 158 -4.97 24.66 21.87
N VAL A 159 -4.59 25.60 22.74
CA VAL A 159 -3.22 25.68 23.25
C VAL A 159 -2.83 24.41 24.00
N TRP A 160 -3.70 23.91 24.89
CA TRP A 160 -3.41 22.67 25.62
C TRP A 160 -3.35 21.43 24.71
N VAL A 161 -4.22 21.37 23.67
CA VAL A 161 -4.16 20.30 22.66
C VAL A 161 -2.85 20.36 21.89
N LEU A 162 -2.42 21.54 21.45
CA LEU A 162 -1.12 21.72 20.78
C LEU A 162 0.05 21.30 21.69
N ILE A 163 0.05 21.72 22.95
CA ILE A 163 1.06 21.31 23.92
C ILE A 163 1.09 19.78 24.06
N ALA A 164 -0.07 19.14 24.21
CA ALA A 164 -0.16 17.69 24.31
C ALA A 164 0.37 16.98 23.06
N VAL A 165 0.04 17.48 21.87
CA VAL A 165 0.54 16.96 20.60
C VAL A 165 2.05 17.12 20.48
N PHE A 166 2.59 18.30 20.84
CA PHE A 166 4.04 18.53 20.81
C PHE A 166 4.79 17.68 21.83
N VAL A 167 4.26 17.53 23.05
CA VAL A 167 4.87 16.66 24.06
C VAL A 167 4.84 15.20 23.61
N GLY A 168 3.69 14.70 23.12
CA GLY A 168 3.58 13.34 22.59
C GLY A 168 4.51 13.10 21.40
N GLY A 169 4.56 14.04 20.46
CA GLY A 169 5.48 13.98 19.32
C GLY A 169 6.95 14.02 19.74
N ALA A 170 7.30 14.85 20.75
CA ALA A 170 8.67 14.93 21.24
C ALA A 170 9.14 13.63 21.90
N VAL A 171 8.27 12.94 22.64
CA VAL A 171 8.58 11.63 23.26
C VAL A 171 8.96 10.58 22.21
N GLU A 172 8.33 10.62 21.04
CA GLU A 172 8.64 9.70 19.93
C GLU A 172 9.85 10.17 19.10
N ILE A 173 9.85 11.45 18.70
CA ILE A 173 10.80 11.96 17.70
C ILE A 173 12.19 12.17 18.30
N ILE A 174 12.28 12.71 19.54
CA ILE A 174 13.57 13.02 20.17
C ILE A 174 14.44 11.76 20.32
N PRO A 175 13.96 10.62 20.86
CA PRO A 175 14.77 9.41 20.93
C PRO A 175 15.21 8.90 19.57
N ILE A 176 14.36 8.97 18.53
CA ILE A 176 14.71 8.53 17.17
C ILE A 176 15.88 9.36 16.62
N ILE A 177 15.87 10.69 16.84
CA ILE A 177 16.93 11.58 16.35
C ILE A 177 18.19 11.50 17.21
N ALA A 178 18.05 11.47 18.54
CA ALA A 178 19.15 11.59 19.48
C ALA A 178 19.89 10.26 19.74
N VAL A 179 19.18 9.13 19.66
CA VAL A 179 19.70 7.81 20.03
C VAL A 179 19.96 6.99 18.77
N LYS A 180 21.18 7.03 18.26
CA LYS A 180 21.57 6.29 17.03
C LYS A 180 21.30 4.78 17.10
N SER A 181 21.38 4.18 18.29
CA SER A 181 21.07 2.77 18.49
C SER A 181 19.59 2.40 18.32
N ASN A 182 18.69 3.39 18.28
CA ASN A 182 17.27 3.16 17.96
C ASN A 182 17.03 2.90 16.46
N ILE A 183 18.03 3.19 15.62
CA ILE A 183 17.97 2.86 14.19
C ILE A 183 18.85 1.62 14.01
N PRO A 184 18.26 0.41 13.98
CA PRO A 184 19.03 -0.80 13.80
C PRO A 184 19.71 -0.77 12.43
N THR A 185 21.00 -1.12 12.40
CA THR A 185 21.76 -1.25 11.16
C THR A 185 22.34 -2.65 11.08
N ILE A 186 22.40 -3.21 9.87
CA ILE A 186 23.04 -4.47 9.57
C ILE A 186 24.22 -4.14 8.66
N GLU A 187 25.43 -4.49 9.06
CA GLU A 187 26.67 -4.11 8.37
C GLU A 187 26.75 -4.61 6.92
N SER A 188 26.17 -5.80 6.67
CA SER A 188 26.11 -6.38 5.33
C SER A 188 25.14 -5.66 4.39
N VAL A 189 24.13 -4.95 4.91
CA VAL A 189 23.15 -4.24 4.08
C VAL A 189 23.78 -3.03 3.41
N LYS A 190 23.72 -2.99 2.11
CA LYS A 190 24.28 -1.92 1.27
C LYS A 190 23.19 -1.11 0.62
N PRO A 191 23.44 0.18 0.35
CA PRO A 191 22.56 1.01 -0.46
C PRO A 191 22.22 0.33 -1.80
N TYR A 192 21.06 0.70 -2.35
CA TYR A 192 20.72 0.29 -3.72
C TYR A 192 21.77 0.81 -4.71
N THR A 193 22.18 -0.04 -5.65
CA THR A 193 22.93 0.46 -6.81
C THR A 193 22.04 1.37 -7.64
N PRO A 194 22.60 2.22 -8.53
CA PRO A 194 21.80 3.09 -9.38
C PRO A 194 20.73 2.36 -10.20
N LEU A 195 21.05 1.19 -10.75
CA LEU A 195 20.08 0.38 -11.50
C LEU A 195 19.00 -0.23 -10.59
N GLU A 196 19.36 -0.69 -9.40
CA GLU A 196 18.41 -1.22 -8.41
C GLU A 196 17.46 -0.11 -7.91
N LEU A 197 17.97 1.12 -7.75
CA LEU A 197 17.17 2.28 -7.36
C LEU A 197 16.13 2.64 -8.44
N GLU A 198 16.53 2.67 -9.71
CA GLU A 198 15.60 2.88 -10.83
C GLU A 198 14.58 1.75 -10.92
N GLY A 199 15.01 0.49 -10.73
CA GLY A 199 14.10 -0.65 -10.68
C GLY A 199 13.09 -0.57 -9.54
N ARG A 200 13.50 -0.03 -8.38
CA ARG A 200 12.61 0.25 -7.26
C ARG A 200 11.57 1.31 -7.60
N ASP A 201 11.97 2.37 -8.28
CA ASP A 201 11.04 3.42 -8.70
C ASP A 201 9.98 2.88 -9.68
N ILE A 202 10.39 2.01 -10.61
CA ILE A 202 9.46 1.32 -11.51
C ILE A 202 8.52 0.41 -10.72
N TYR A 203 9.02 -0.36 -9.76
CA TYR A 203 8.21 -1.21 -8.88
C TYR A 203 7.12 -0.41 -8.14
N VAL A 204 7.48 0.79 -7.66
CA VAL A 204 6.54 1.71 -7.01
C VAL A 204 5.56 2.31 -8.03
N ARG A 205 6.04 2.78 -9.16
CA ARG A 205 5.23 3.37 -10.25
C ARG A 205 4.16 2.41 -10.74
N GLU A 206 4.51 1.14 -10.95
CA GLU A 206 3.58 0.11 -11.44
C GLU A 206 2.68 -0.45 -10.33
N GLY A 207 2.89 -0.05 -9.09
CA GLY A 207 2.05 -0.47 -7.97
C GLY A 207 2.21 -1.93 -7.55
N CYS A 208 3.36 -2.55 -7.79
CA CYS A 208 3.63 -3.96 -7.44
C CYS A 208 3.39 -4.24 -5.95
N TYR A 209 3.67 -3.25 -5.08
CA TYR A 209 3.41 -3.30 -3.64
C TYR A 209 1.91 -3.43 -3.29
N THR A 210 1.01 -3.18 -4.23
CA THR A 210 -0.44 -3.37 -4.00
C THR A 210 -0.84 -4.84 -3.99
N CYS A 211 -0.04 -5.71 -4.60
CA CYS A 211 -0.26 -7.16 -4.66
C CYS A 211 0.81 -7.96 -3.90
N HIS A 212 2.05 -7.47 -3.83
CA HIS A 212 3.18 -8.12 -3.17
C HIS A 212 3.59 -7.37 -1.90
N SER A 213 3.88 -8.12 -0.84
CA SER A 213 4.56 -7.59 0.33
C SER A 213 6.08 -7.81 0.23
N GLN A 214 6.85 -7.07 1.04
CA GLN A 214 8.29 -7.22 1.17
C GLN A 214 8.68 -7.26 2.65
N MET A 215 8.01 -8.11 3.42
CA MET A 215 8.32 -8.32 4.83
C MET A 215 7.88 -9.72 5.25
N VAL A 216 8.83 -10.62 5.45
CA VAL A 216 8.60 -11.95 6.00
C VAL A 216 8.44 -11.83 7.50
N ARG A 217 7.30 -12.24 8.04
CA ARG A 217 6.99 -12.18 9.47
C ARG A 217 7.66 -13.35 10.23
N PRO A 218 7.93 -13.21 11.55
CA PRO A 218 8.59 -14.26 12.34
C PRO A 218 7.64 -15.40 12.72
N PHE A 219 6.88 -15.90 11.76
CA PHE A 219 6.02 -17.07 11.92
C PHE A 219 6.59 -18.25 11.17
N ARG A 220 6.58 -19.44 11.77
CA ARG A 220 7.10 -20.66 11.17
C ARG A 220 6.56 -20.88 9.74
N SER A 221 5.25 -20.68 9.53
CA SER A 221 4.62 -20.85 8.21
C SER A 221 5.13 -19.85 7.16
N GLU A 222 5.62 -18.68 7.57
CA GLU A 222 6.21 -17.71 6.65
C GLU A 222 7.69 -17.98 6.40
N THR A 223 8.44 -18.29 7.44
CA THR A 223 9.88 -18.56 7.30
C THR A 223 10.14 -19.84 6.50
N GLU A 224 9.29 -20.87 6.63
CA GLU A 224 9.39 -22.05 5.78
C GLU A 224 9.00 -21.79 4.32
N ARG A 225 8.07 -20.85 4.08
CA ARG A 225 7.62 -20.53 2.72
C ARG A 225 8.55 -19.58 1.98
N TYR A 226 9.05 -18.55 2.66
CA TYR A 226 9.76 -17.43 2.04
C TYR A 226 11.24 -17.38 2.39
N GLY A 227 11.66 -18.01 3.46
CA GLY A 227 13.00 -17.90 4.03
C GLY A 227 13.00 -17.10 5.33
N GLU A 228 14.16 -16.68 5.82
CA GLU A 228 14.33 -16.01 7.10
C GLU A 228 13.43 -14.76 7.24
N TYR A 229 12.91 -14.53 8.47
CA TYR A 229 12.07 -13.35 8.75
C TYR A 229 12.85 -12.04 8.57
N SER A 230 12.15 -11.00 8.19
CA SER A 230 12.72 -9.68 7.94
C SER A 230 13.08 -8.98 9.23
N LYS A 231 14.28 -8.36 9.22
CA LYS A 231 14.84 -7.57 10.32
C LYS A 231 14.75 -6.09 9.98
N GLU A 232 14.57 -5.25 10.97
CA GLU A 232 14.40 -3.79 10.79
C GLU A 232 15.55 -3.17 10.01
N GLY A 233 16.79 -3.57 10.29
CA GLY A 233 17.98 -3.05 9.62
C GLY A 233 18.10 -3.36 8.13
N GLU A 234 17.26 -4.25 7.58
CA GLU A 234 17.24 -4.50 6.13
C GLU A 234 16.69 -3.31 5.33
N PHE A 235 15.84 -2.49 5.97
CA PHE A 235 15.08 -1.43 5.31
C PHE A 235 15.65 -0.03 5.55
N VAL A 236 16.77 0.09 6.23
CA VAL A 236 17.34 1.37 6.68
C VAL A 236 17.61 2.35 5.52
N TYR A 237 17.79 1.87 4.30
CA TYR A 237 17.99 2.67 3.10
C TYR A 237 16.77 2.76 2.19
N ASP A 238 15.61 2.28 2.66
CA ASP A 238 14.38 2.24 1.90
C ASP A 238 13.52 3.49 2.19
N HIS A 239 13.40 4.38 1.23
CA HIS A 239 12.65 5.62 1.34
C HIS A 239 11.62 5.76 0.22
N PRO A 240 10.31 5.52 0.49
CA PRO A 240 9.68 4.92 1.67
C PRO A 240 9.76 3.39 1.68
N PHE A 241 9.46 2.77 2.82
CA PHE A 241 9.37 1.32 2.97
C PHE A 241 8.32 0.71 2.03
N GLN A 242 8.68 -0.46 1.47
CA GLN A 242 7.79 -1.21 0.55
C GLN A 242 7.19 -2.47 1.18
N TRP A 243 6.99 -2.48 2.49
CA TRP A 243 6.53 -3.67 3.22
C TRP A 243 5.25 -4.27 2.67
N GLY A 244 4.30 -3.41 2.24
CA GLY A 244 3.01 -3.84 1.74
C GLY A 244 2.09 -4.42 2.82
N SER A 245 0.80 -4.43 2.55
CA SER A 245 -0.22 -4.96 3.47
C SER A 245 -1.03 -6.10 2.86
N LYS A 246 -0.72 -6.50 1.65
CA LYS A 246 -1.42 -7.52 0.88
C LYS A 246 -0.47 -8.59 0.38
N ARG A 247 -1.01 -9.78 0.20
CA ARG A 247 -0.40 -10.89 -0.52
C ARG A 247 -1.43 -11.49 -1.48
N THR A 248 -1.76 -10.72 -2.51
CA THR A 248 -2.42 -11.25 -3.71
C THR A 248 -1.42 -12.04 -4.53
N GLY A 249 -0.16 -11.60 -4.54
CA GLY A 249 1.03 -12.33 -4.91
C GLY A 249 1.89 -12.69 -3.68
N PRO A 250 2.94 -13.52 -3.83
CA PRO A 250 3.84 -13.89 -2.73
C PRO A 250 4.64 -12.71 -2.19
N ASP A 251 5.19 -12.88 -0.98
CA ASP A 251 6.17 -11.94 -0.41
C ASP A 251 7.48 -11.98 -1.20
N LEU A 252 8.07 -10.81 -1.50
CA LEU A 252 9.26 -10.69 -2.33
C LEU A 252 10.53 -10.35 -1.53
N ALA A 253 10.46 -10.20 -0.20
CA ALA A 253 11.62 -9.79 0.61
C ALA A 253 12.83 -10.73 0.50
N ARG A 254 12.66 -11.91 -0.06
CA ARG A 254 13.72 -12.94 -0.27
C ARG A 254 13.91 -13.32 -1.73
N ALA A 255 13.40 -12.52 -2.67
CA ALA A 255 13.48 -12.82 -4.09
C ALA A 255 14.92 -12.87 -4.63
N GLY A 256 15.86 -12.11 -4.03
CA GLY A 256 17.27 -12.07 -4.41
C GLY A 256 18.16 -13.09 -3.70
N VAL A 257 17.64 -13.91 -2.78
CA VAL A 257 18.41 -14.89 -2.00
C VAL A 257 18.65 -16.14 -2.82
N ARG A 258 19.85 -16.26 -3.41
CA ARG A 258 20.23 -17.43 -4.23
C ARG A 258 20.15 -18.72 -3.42
N GLY A 259 19.49 -19.74 -3.98
CA GLY A 259 19.25 -21.02 -3.30
C GLY A 259 18.06 -21.00 -2.33
N GLY A 260 17.48 -19.83 -2.06
CA GLY A 260 16.27 -19.70 -1.25
C GLY A 260 15.00 -20.07 -2.03
N PRO A 261 13.88 -20.31 -1.32
CA PRO A 261 12.63 -20.79 -1.94
C PRO A 261 12.02 -19.78 -2.91
N MET A 262 12.30 -18.48 -2.73
CA MET A 262 11.77 -17.40 -3.55
C MET A 262 12.65 -17.00 -4.73
N PHE A 263 13.90 -17.48 -4.76
CA PHE A 263 14.83 -17.11 -5.83
C PHE A 263 14.38 -17.63 -7.19
N LYS A 264 14.45 -16.76 -8.17
CA LYS A 264 14.21 -17.07 -9.59
C LYS A 264 15.32 -16.47 -10.44
N SER A 265 15.66 -17.14 -11.57
CA SER A 265 16.65 -16.62 -12.50
C SER A 265 16.20 -15.34 -13.21
N VAL A 266 17.13 -14.62 -13.80
CA VAL A 266 16.86 -13.43 -14.64
C VAL A 266 15.90 -13.77 -15.78
N SER A 267 16.14 -14.90 -16.47
CA SER A 267 15.28 -15.38 -17.55
C SER A 267 13.86 -15.76 -17.08
N TRP A 268 13.75 -16.33 -15.86
CA TRP A 268 12.44 -16.61 -15.28
C TRP A 268 11.64 -15.33 -15.05
N HIS A 269 12.28 -14.28 -14.47
CA HIS A 269 11.62 -12.99 -14.25
C HIS A 269 11.17 -12.35 -15.55
N TYR A 270 12.02 -12.35 -16.58
CA TYR A 270 11.65 -11.85 -17.90
C TYR A 270 10.39 -12.56 -18.43
N ASN A 271 10.40 -13.89 -18.48
CA ASN A 271 9.27 -14.67 -18.98
C ASN A 271 8.02 -14.48 -18.14
N HIS A 272 8.18 -14.36 -16.80
CA HIS A 272 7.07 -14.12 -15.89
C HIS A 272 6.43 -12.75 -16.08
N PHE A 273 7.19 -11.71 -16.39
CA PHE A 273 6.62 -10.40 -16.73
C PHE A 273 5.98 -10.38 -18.11
N MET A 274 6.53 -11.11 -19.06
CA MET A 274 5.99 -11.20 -20.41
C MET A 274 4.72 -12.04 -20.48
N ASP A 275 4.69 -13.17 -19.79
CA ASP A 275 3.53 -14.07 -19.71
C ASP A 275 3.46 -14.82 -18.37
N PRO A 276 2.91 -14.19 -17.33
CA PRO A 276 2.81 -14.78 -16.00
C PRO A 276 2.10 -16.13 -15.99
N GLU A 277 1.06 -16.30 -16.81
CA GLU A 277 0.25 -17.53 -16.88
C GLU A 277 1.07 -18.72 -17.39
N SER A 278 1.98 -18.50 -18.34
CA SER A 278 2.86 -19.57 -18.87
C SER A 278 3.86 -20.07 -17.81
N MET A 279 4.28 -19.18 -16.89
CA MET A 279 5.24 -19.51 -15.84
C MET A 279 4.58 -20.01 -14.55
N SER A 280 3.36 -19.61 -14.31
CA SER A 280 2.60 -19.87 -13.11
C SER A 280 1.10 -20.03 -13.44
N PRO A 281 0.67 -21.20 -13.94
CA PRO A 281 -0.71 -21.44 -14.35
C PRO A 281 -1.72 -21.16 -13.22
N GLY A 282 -2.77 -20.40 -13.53
CA GLY A 282 -3.79 -19.96 -12.57
C GLY A 282 -3.44 -18.64 -11.85
N THR A 283 -2.37 -17.97 -12.23
CA THR A 283 -2.01 -16.65 -11.71
C THR A 283 -3.00 -15.59 -12.20
N ILE A 284 -3.21 -14.57 -11.34
CA ILE A 284 -3.97 -13.36 -11.70
C ILE A 284 -3.04 -12.17 -11.98
N MET A 285 -1.71 -12.37 -11.98
CA MET A 285 -0.75 -11.32 -12.28
C MET A 285 -0.92 -10.87 -13.74
N PRO A 286 -1.04 -9.56 -14.03
CA PRO A 286 -1.12 -9.05 -15.39
C PRO A 286 0.22 -9.17 -16.13
N LYS A 287 0.18 -9.13 -17.46
CA LYS A 287 1.38 -9.05 -18.33
C LYS A 287 1.93 -7.63 -18.30
N TYR A 288 3.26 -7.49 -18.21
CA TYR A 288 3.97 -6.20 -18.22
C TYR A 288 4.82 -6.05 -19.47
N LEU A 289 4.18 -6.16 -20.63
CA LEU A 289 4.84 -6.18 -21.95
C LEU A 289 5.63 -4.91 -22.26
N TRP A 290 5.27 -3.80 -21.64
CA TRP A 290 5.94 -2.52 -21.84
C TRP A 290 7.34 -2.48 -21.23
N PHE A 291 7.64 -3.25 -20.18
CA PHE A 291 8.97 -3.31 -19.59
C PHE A 291 10.07 -3.71 -20.58
N ALA A 292 9.76 -4.58 -21.54
CA ALA A 292 10.70 -4.98 -22.59
C ALA A 292 10.80 -3.97 -23.73
N LYS A 293 9.87 -3.00 -23.81
CA LYS A 293 9.81 -2.01 -24.88
C LYS A 293 10.31 -0.63 -24.46
N GLN A 294 9.92 -0.20 -23.26
CA GLN A 294 10.25 1.12 -22.74
C GLN A 294 11.73 1.22 -22.38
N THR A 295 12.35 2.32 -22.79
CA THR A 295 13.71 2.65 -22.41
C THR A 295 13.70 3.27 -21.01
N LEU A 296 14.63 2.84 -20.17
CA LEU A 296 14.82 3.35 -18.83
C LEU A 296 15.18 4.84 -18.87
N ASP A 297 14.37 5.66 -18.20
CA ASP A 297 14.67 7.08 -18.03
C ASP A 297 15.65 7.25 -16.85
N VAL A 298 16.83 7.74 -17.17
CA VAL A 298 17.92 7.98 -16.20
C VAL A 298 18.23 9.47 -16.04
N SER A 299 17.38 10.36 -16.56
CA SER A 299 17.59 11.81 -16.57
C SER A 299 17.74 12.42 -15.16
N ASP A 300 17.07 11.85 -14.17
CA ASP A 300 17.08 12.30 -12.78
C ASP A 300 18.01 11.49 -11.86
N LEU A 301 18.79 10.55 -12.39
CA LEU A 301 19.58 9.59 -11.60
C LEU A 301 20.57 10.27 -10.65
N GLU A 302 21.34 11.26 -11.16
CA GLU A 302 22.32 11.99 -10.36
C GLU A 302 21.64 12.68 -9.17
N ARG A 303 20.54 13.38 -9.43
CA ARG A 303 19.74 14.05 -8.40
C ARG A 303 19.13 13.07 -7.40
N LYS A 304 18.68 11.90 -7.83
CA LYS A 304 18.18 10.86 -6.93
C LYS A 304 19.25 10.38 -5.94
N ILE A 305 20.46 10.14 -6.41
CA ILE A 305 21.58 9.76 -5.55
C ILE A 305 21.93 10.87 -4.55
N GLU A 306 21.96 12.15 -4.99
CA GLU A 306 22.16 13.28 -4.09
C GLU A 306 21.08 13.38 -3.01
N VAL A 307 19.81 13.22 -3.39
CA VAL A 307 18.68 13.21 -2.43
C VAL A 307 18.82 12.07 -1.43
N MET A 308 19.18 10.88 -1.89
CA MET A 308 19.41 9.74 -0.99
C MET A 308 20.56 10.00 -0.01
N GLN A 309 21.64 10.69 -0.44
CA GLN A 309 22.72 11.12 0.48
C GLN A 309 22.21 12.12 1.52
N ILE A 310 21.36 13.07 1.14
CA ILE A 310 20.72 14.02 2.08
C ILE A 310 19.85 13.27 3.10
N LEU A 311 19.18 12.18 2.70
CA LEU A 311 18.39 11.32 3.57
C LEU A 311 19.26 10.40 4.46
N GLY A 312 20.59 10.47 4.35
CA GLY A 312 21.53 9.72 5.19
C GLY A 312 21.94 8.35 4.63
N VAL A 313 21.63 8.06 3.37
CA VAL A 313 22.12 6.84 2.71
C VAL A 313 23.62 6.99 2.42
N PRO A 314 24.51 6.05 2.83
CA PRO A 314 25.94 6.21 2.82
C PRO A 314 26.57 5.95 1.43
N TYR A 315 26.12 6.67 0.40
CA TYR A 315 26.83 6.70 -0.86
C TYR A 315 28.13 7.49 -0.72
N PRO A 316 29.23 7.08 -1.36
CA PRO A 316 30.47 7.82 -1.35
C PRO A 316 30.30 9.25 -1.85
N GLU A 317 31.14 10.17 -1.36
CA GLU A 317 31.19 11.54 -1.89
C GLU A 317 31.52 11.53 -3.39
N GLY A 318 30.78 12.32 -4.17
CA GLY A 318 30.94 12.37 -5.63
C GLY A 318 30.39 11.16 -6.40
N TYR A 319 29.74 10.19 -5.71
CA TYR A 319 29.21 9.00 -6.38
C TYR A 319 28.12 9.33 -7.41
N ALA A 320 27.35 10.39 -7.18
CA ALA A 320 26.28 10.81 -8.09
C ALA A 320 26.78 10.99 -9.54
N SER A 321 27.98 11.59 -9.71
CA SER A 321 28.57 11.84 -11.04
C SER A 321 29.03 10.58 -11.79
N ILE A 322 29.25 9.46 -11.11
CA ILE A 322 29.63 8.16 -11.71
C ILE A 322 28.51 7.14 -11.73
N ALA A 323 27.38 7.47 -11.11
CA ALA A 323 26.23 6.56 -10.94
C ALA A 323 25.74 5.96 -12.27
N LEU A 324 25.70 6.77 -13.33
CA LEU A 324 25.29 6.30 -14.66
C LEU A 324 26.23 5.22 -15.21
N LYS A 325 27.53 5.34 -14.98
CA LYS A 325 28.49 4.33 -15.43
C LYS A 325 28.27 2.99 -14.72
N ASP A 326 28.02 3.03 -13.42
CA ASP A 326 27.74 1.82 -12.64
C ASP A 326 26.42 1.18 -13.07
N LEU A 327 25.40 1.99 -13.33
CA LEU A 327 24.12 1.54 -13.86
C LEU A 327 24.29 0.78 -15.18
N ILE A 328 24.98 1.37 -16.16
CA ILE A 328 25.22 0.77 -17.48
C ILE A 328 25.95 -0.56 -17.32
N LYS A 329 27.02 -0.59 -16.53
CA LYS A 329 27.79 -1.82 -16.30
C LYS A 329 26.94 -2.95 -15.72
N GLN A 330 26.09 -2.66 -14.74
CA GLN A 330 25.21 -3.65 -14.15
C GLN A 330 24.12 -4.10 -15.15
N ALA A 331 23.56 -3.17 -15.89
CA ALA A 331 22.55 -3.46 -16.90
C ALA A 331 23.07 -4.33 -18.04
N GLU A 332 24.27 -4.09 -18.52
CA GLU A 332 24.97 -4.92 -19.51
C GLU A 332 25.18 -6.34 -18.98
N GLY A 333 25.53 -6.50 -17.70
CA GLY A 333 25.67 -7.83 -17.07
C GLY A 333 24.37 -8.63 -17.08
N ILE A 334 23.24 -8.00 -16.72
CA ILE A 334 21.93 -8.67 -16.74
C ILE A 334 21.48 -8.97 -18.17
N SER A 335 21.70 -8.06 -19.11
CA SER A 335 21.39 -8.27 -20.53
C SER A 335 22.21 -9.46 -21.11
N ALA A 336 23.48 -9.58 -20.73
CA ALA A 336 24.32 -10.72 -21.13
C ALA A 336 23.80 -12.06 -20.57
N GLU A 337 23.39 -12.09 -19.28
CA GLU A 337 22.80 -13.29 -18.66
C GLU A 337 21.49 -13.68 -19.36
N LEU A 338 20.65 -12.71 -19.77
CA LEU A 338 19.45 -12.98 -20.57
C LEU A 338 19.80 -13.56 -21.93
N LYS A 339 20.83 -13.03 -22.59
CA LYS A 339 21.27 -13.49 -23.89
C LYS A 339 21.81 -14.93 -23.85
N GLU A 340 22.53 -15.30 -22.79
CA GLU A 340 22.94 -16.70 -22.56
C GLU A 340 21.74 -17.64 -22.41
N ALA A 341 20.61 -17.14 -21.85
CA ALA A 341 19.36 -17.86 -21.75
C ALA A 341 18.52 -17.80 -23.04
N GLY A 342 19.04 -17.25 -24.15
CA GLY A 342 18.36 -17.17 -25.44
C GLY A 342 17.38 -15.98 -25.57
N ILE A 343 17.45 -15.00 -24.66
CA ILE A 343 16.59 -13.82 -24.67
C ILE A 343 17.43 -12.59 -25.08
N ASP A 344 17.18 -12.05 -26.25
CA ASP A 344 17.84 -10.83 -26.72
C ASP A 344 17.08 -9.58 -26.27
N LEU A 345 17.59 -8.93 -25.22
CA LEU A 345 17.00 -7.71 -24.65
C LEU A 345 18.10 -6.67 -24.43
N ALA A 346 17.89 -5.47 -24.96
CA ALA A 346 18.84 -4.37 -24.78
C ALA A 346 18.94 -3.93 -23.30
N ALA A 347 20.15 -3.58 -22.90
CA ALA A 347 20.47 -3.21 -21.51
C ALA A 347 19.74 -1.95 -21.00
N ASP A 348 19.25 -1.12 -21.92
CA ASP A 348 18.54 0.14 -21.64
C ASP A 348 17.04 -0.06 -21.33
N LYS A 349 16.55 -1.28 -21.20
CA LYS A 349 15.11 -1.52 -20.96
C LYS A 349 14.74 -1.52 -19.49
N GLU A 350 13.54 -1.00 -19.18
CA GLU A 350 12.97 -0.98 -17.83
C GLU A 350 12.95 -2.36 -17.18
N MET A 351 12.75 -3.41 -17.96
CA MET A 351 12.79 -4.81 -17.52
C MET A 351 14.09 -5.14 -16.76
N ILE A 352 15.22 -4.65 -17.26
CA ILE A 352 16.54 -4.89 -16.67
C ILE A 352 16.62 -4.29 -15.27
N ALA A 353 16.13 -3.06 -15.10
CA ALA A 353 16.14 -2.37 -13.81
C ALA A 353 15.23 -3.06 -12.78
N VAL A 354 14.01 -3.47 -13.17
CA VAL A 354 13.10 -4.19 -12.28
C VAL A 354 13.69 -5.52 -11.82
N ILE A 355 14.33 -6.27 -12.74
CA ILE A 355 15.01 -7.53 -12.38
C ILE A 355 16.16 -7.27 -11.42
N ALA A 356 16.97 -6.23 -11.65
CA ALA A 356 18.04 -5.84 -10.74
C ALA A 356 17.53 -5.58 -9.32
N TYR A 357 16.45 -4.82 -9.21
CA TYR A 357 15.80 -4.56 -7.92
C TYR A 357 15.31 -5.83 -7.23
N LEU A 358 14.61 -6.71 -7.93
CA LEU A 358 14.12 -7.97 -7.36
C LEU A 358 15.27 -8.86 -6.87
N HIS A 359 16.39 -8.89 -7.59
CA HIS A 359 17.58 -9.63 -7.22
C HIS A 359 18.38 -9.01 -6.06
N LYS A 360 18.08 -7.76 -5.69
CA LYS A 360 18.61 -7.11 -4.48
C LYS A 360 17.91 -7.58 -3.22
N LEU A 361 16.60 -7.87 -3.29
CA LEU A 361 15.76 -8.11 -2.12
C LEU A 361 16.24 -9.31 -1.29
N GLY A 362 16.68 -9.04 -0.06
CA GLY A 362 17.17 -10.03 0.89
C GLY A 362 18.59 -10.57 0.61
N LYS A 363 19.23 -10.17 -0.48
CA LYS A 363 20.56 -10.66 -0.87
C LYS A 363 21.63 -10.35 0.18
N ASP A 364 21.63 -9.15 0.72
CA ASP A 364 22.71 -8.67 1.59
C ASP A 364 22.74 -9.38 2.95
N ILE A 365 21.58 -9.77 3.48
CA ILE A 365 21.52 -10.51 4.76
C ILE A 365 21.92 -11.98 4.60
N SER A 366 21.62 -12.60 3.46
CA SER A 366 21.98 -13.99 3.19
C SER A 366 23.50 -14.18 3.06
N SER A 367 24.22 -13.16 2.55
CA SER A 367 25.67 -13.20 2.43
C SER A 367 26.37 -13.14 3.80
N ALA A 368 25.78 -12.48 4.79
CA ALA A 368 26.33 -12.40 6.15
C ALA A 368 26.25 -13.73 6.91
N GLU A 369 25.20 -14.53 6.69
CA GLU A 369 25.05 -15.85 7.33
C GLU A 369 26.06 -16.89 6.79
N VAL A 370 26.37 -16.81 5.49
CA VAL A 370 27.37 -17.67 4.88
C VAL A 370 28.76 -17.42 5.49
N THR A 371 29.10 -16.16 5.78
CA THR A 371 30.38 -15.79 6.39
C THR A 371 30.47 -16.24 7.85
N GLN A 372 29.41 -16.12 8.64
CA GLN A 372 29.40 -16.57 10.05
C GLN A 372 29.43 -18.09 10.20
N ASN A 373 28.97 -18.86 9.22
CA ASN A 373 29.05 -20.34 9.24
C ASN A 373 30.39 -20.91 8.73
N ILE A 374 31.22 -20.09 8.09
CA ILE A 374 32.57 -20.49 7.68
C ILE A 374 33.56 -20.29 8.84
N ASP A 375 33.27 -19.37 9.77
CA ASP A 375 34.11 -19.05 10.93
C ASP A 375 33.72 -19.82 12.21
N LYS A 376 32.81 -20.80 12.14
CA LYS A 376 32.47 -21.78 13.19
C LYS A 376 32.84 -23.19 12.76
#